data_89581d58be93ae3fc5b45ca206e22260
#
_entry.id   89581d58be93ae3fc5b45ca206e22260
#
_cell.length_a   1.000
_cell.length_b   1.000
_cell.length_c   1.000
_cell.angle_alpha   90.00
_cell.angle_beta   90.00
_cell.angle_gamma   90.00
#
_symmetry.space_group_name_H-M   'P 1'
#
loop_
_entity.id
_entity.type
_entity.pdbx_description
1 polymer ?
#
loop_
_entity_poly.entity_id
_entity_poly.type
_entity_poly.pdbx_seq_one_letter_code
_entity_poly.pdbx_strand_id
1 'polypeptide(L)'
;MQTSRVAVAALAFSFILVGARPALAHGFGPTYDIPIPLWLYLYGAAAAVVLSFLPLALFSRKLRDSPYRYPRLDLFRVRFLKKVLTSRSLTGGLRLLSVALFLVVMVAGLVGLQSGYNFAPTFVWVTWWVGFSLFTAFVGNLWPLVNPSRVVFDWAEGLVRRLGYRDGLEFDEPYPEALGIWPAVGLYLVFVWIENVFSGSYVPRNIAFFSIAYSLLTLYGMAYFGKET
;
A
#
# COMPACT_ATOMS: atom_id res chain seq x y z
N MET A 1 -3.92 16.38 37.56
CA MET A 1 -3.39 15.42 36.56
C MET A 1 -3.76 15.77 35.11
N GLN A 2 -4.77 16.56 34.84
CA GLN A 2 -5.20 16.94 33.45
C GLN A 2 -4.31 18.02 32.82
N THR A 3 -3.83 18.97 33.60
CA THR A 3 -2.95 20.08 33.18
C THR A 3 -1.58 19.61 32.67
N SER A 4 -1.03 18.53 33.22
CA SER A 4 0.27 17.98 32.78
C SER A 4 0.20 17.32 31.37
N ARG A 5 -0.92 16.71 31.03
CA ARG A 5 -1.12 16.06 29.70
C ARG A 5 -1.26 17.11 28.58
N VAL A 6 -1.94 18.21 28.86
CA VAL A 6 -2.08 19.33 27.90
C VAL A 6 -0.73 20.01 27.68
N ALA A 7 0.07 20.19 28.75
CA ALA A 7 1.40 20.78 28.62
C ALA A 7 2.37 19.89 27.83
N VAL A 8 2.33 18.56 28.04
CA VAL A 8 3.14 17.60 27.26
C VAL A 8 2.72 17.56 25.80
N ALA A 9 1.41 17.58 25.52
CA ALA A 9 0.91 17.64 24.15
C ALA A 9 1.29 18.95 23.43
N ALA A 10 1.21 20.08 24.13
CA ALA A 10 1.61 21.39 23.59
C ALA A 10 3.13 21.44 23.31
N LEU A 11 3.96 20.90 24.21
CA LEU A 11 5.40 20.81 24.02
C LEU A 11 5.76 19.88 22.86
N ALA A 12 5.11 18.72 22.73
CA ALA A 12 5.32 17.79 21.61
C ALA A 12 4.92 18.45 20.27
N PHE A 13 3.80 19.17 20.25
CA PHE A 13 3.33 19.90 19.06
C PHE A 13 4.27 21.04 18.68
N SER A 14 4.79 21.78 19.67
CA SER A 14 5.78 22.85 19.45
C SER A 14 7.11 22.28 18.92
N PHE A 15 7.53 21.10 19.38
CA PHE A 15 8.75 20.43 18.89
C PHE A 15 8.61 20.00 17.42
N ILE A 16 7.41 19.56 17.02
CA ILE A 16 7.08 19.22 15.63
C ILE A 16 7.12 20.47 14.74
N LEU A 17 6.62 21.59 15.21
CA LEU A 17 6.60 22.87 14.46
C LEU A 17 7.99 23.51 14.33
N VAL A 18 8.83 23.43 15.35
CA VAL A 18 10.20 24.01 15.33
C VAL A 18 11.15 23.15 14.48
N GLY A 19 10.88 21.86 14.35
CA GLY A 19 11.63 20.94 13.50
C GLY A 19 11.22 20.93 12.01
N ALA A 20 10.17 21.65 11.66
CA ALA A 20 9.69 21.75 10.28
C ALA A 20 10.68 22.56 9.42
N ARG A 21 11.68 21.90 8.87
CA ARG A 21 12.42 22.42 7.72
C ARG A 21 11.44 22.45 6.53
N PRO A 22 11.61 23.41 5.57
CA PRO A 22 10.80 23.36 4.36
C PRO A 22 10.95 21.97 3.74
N ALA A 23 9.91 21.17 3.86
CA ALA A 23 9.86 19.87 3.22
C ALA A 23 9.78 20.14 1.73
N LEU A 24 10.87 19.91 1.02
CA LEU A 24 10.88 19.79 -0.42
C LEU A 24 10.24 18.43 -0.72
N ALA A 25 8.94 18.37 -0.57
CA ALA A 25 8.13 17.22 -0.93
C ALA A 25 8.06 17.15 -2.45
N HIS A 26 8.97 16.40 -3.06
CA HIS A 26 9.01 16.21 -4.49
C HIS A 26 8.94 14.71 -4.78
N GLY A 27 7.74 14.26 -5.07
CA GLY A 27 7.61 13.09 -5.90
C GLY A 27 8.25 13.39 -7.26
N PHE A 28 9.04 12.46 -7.78
CA PHE A 28 9.38 12.33 -9.20
C PHE A 28 10.30 13.39 -9.85
N GLY A 29 11.50 13.60 -9.33
CA GLY A 29 12.55 14.24 -10.12
C GLY A 29 12.48 15.76 -10.22
N PRO A 30 13.09 16.38 -11.25
CA PRO A 30 13.17 17.82 -11.35
C PRO A 30 11.81 18.49 -11.34
N THR A 31 11.72 19.61 -10.62
CA THR A 31 10.52 20.44 -10.55
C THR A 31 9.99 20.70 -11.96
N TYR A 32 8.80 20.19 -12.24
CA TYR A 32 8.06 20.61 -13.42
C TYR A 32 7.57 22.03 -13.17
N ASP A 33 8.11 22.99 -13.89
CA ASP A 33 7.50 24.30 -14.00
C ASP A 33 6.20 24.16 -14.81
N ILE A 34 5.12 23.93 -14.08
CA ILE A 34 3.80 23.90 -14.71
C ILE A 34 3.50 25.35 -15.13
N PRO A 35 3.20 25.61 -16.43
CA PRO A 35 2.91 26.96 -16.92
C PRO A 35 1.53 27.47 -16.44
N ILE A 36 1.13 27.10 -15.26
CA ILE A 36 -0.14 27.45 -14.64
C ILE A 36 0.18 28.27 -13.40
N PRO A 37 -0.44 29.47 -13.23
CA PRO A 37 -0.25 30.27 -12.05
C PRO A 37 -0.59 29.51 -10.75
N LEU A 38 0.22 29.64 -9.72
CA LEU A 38 0.06 28.91 -8.45
C LEU A 38 -1.36 29.05 -7.85
N TRP A 39 -1.96 30.24 -7.96
CA TRP A 39 -3.32 30.46 -7.47
C TRP A 39 -4.36 29.57 -8.17
N LEU A 40 -4.24 29.37 -9.48
CA LEU A 40 -5.17 28.50 -10.23
C LEU A 40 -5.01 27.04 -9.80
N TYR A 41 -3.78 26.59 -9.55
CA TYR A 41 -3.50 25.28 -9.01
C TYR A 41 -4.11 25.10 -7.60
N LEU A 42 -3.91 26.08 -6.71
CA LEU A 42 -4.45 26.04 -5.36
C LEU A 42 -5.98 26.04 -5.34
N TYR A 43 -6.62 26.93 -6.11
CA TYR A 43 -8.09 26.95 -6.21
C TYR A 43 -8.65 25.70 -6.90
N GLY A 44 -7.97 25.19 -7.94
CA GLY A 44 -8.35 23.94 -8.60
C GLY A 44 -8.28 22.75 -7.66
N ALA A 45 -7.20 22.61 -6.89
CA ALA A 45 -7.05 21.57 -5.89
C ALA A 45 -8.10 21.69 -4.77
N ALA A 46 -8.31 22.89 -4.24
CA ALA A 46 -9.35 23.16 -3.23
C ALA A 46 -10.75 22.84 -3.75
N ALA A 47 -11.07 23.25 -4.97
CA ALA A 47 -12.35 22.93 -5.61
C ALA A 47 -12.52 21.42 -5.81
N ALA A 48 -11.50 20.68 -6.23
CA ALA A 48 -11.53 19.24 -6.38
C ALA A 48 -11.82 18.54 -5.04
N VAL A 49 -11.18 18.97 -3.96
CA VAL A 49 -11.44 18.46 -2.60
C VAL A 49 -12.89 18.76 -2.18
N VAL A 50 -13.34 20.01 -2.30
CA VAL A 50 -14.72 20.39 -1.94
C VAL A 50 -15.74 19.59 -2.75
N LEU A 51 -15.56 19.47 -4.08
CA LEU A 51 -16.46 18.72 -4.96
C LEU A 51 -16.45 17.22 -4.63
N SER A 52 -15.35 16.66 -4.13
CA SER A 52 -15.29 15.26 -3.70
C SER A 52 -16.11 15.02 -2.43
N PHE A 53 -16.05 15.93 -1.48
CA PHE A 53 -16.73 15.79 -0.19
C PHE A 53 -18.19 16.30 -0.21
N LEU A 54 -18.53 17.21 -1.11
CA LEU A 54 -19.87 17.78 -1.21
C LEU A 54 -20.97 16.69 -1.43
N PRO A 55 -20.84 15.78 -2.40
CA PRO A 55 -21.81 14.67 -2.55
C PRO A 55 -21.90 13.81 -1.29
N LEU A 56 -20.75 13.51 -0.66
CA LEU A 56 -20.73 12.72 0.55
C LEU A 56 -21.47 13.42 1.69
N ALA A 57 -21.27 14.72 1.87
CA ALA A 57 -21.94 15.51 2.90
C ALA A 57 -23.46 15.66 2.64
N LEU A 58 -23.85 15.89 1.39
CA LEU A 58 -25.27 16.07 1.02
C LEU A 58 -26.06 14.76 1.06
N PHE A 59 -25.42 13.65 0.69
CA PHE A 59 -26.09 12.34 0.58
C PHE A 59 -25.83 11.43 1.79
N SER A 60 -24.95 11.81 2.73
CA SER A 60 -24.61 10.97 3.88
C SER A 60 -25.80 10.57 4.75
N ARG A 61 -26.81 11.44 4.91
CA ARG A 61 -28.04 11.12 5.64
C ARG A 61 -28.87 10.05 4.93
N LYS A 62 -28.97 10.13 3.61
CA LYS A 62 -29.69 9.15 2.78
C LYS A 62 -28.95 7.80 2.68
N LEU A 63 -27.62 7.83 2.88
CA LEU A 63 -26.73 6.67 2.87
C LEU A 63 -26.81 5.84 4.15
N ARG A 64 -27.19 6.48 5.26
CA ARG A 64 -27.25 5.87 6.59
C ARG A 64 -28.43 4.88 6.74
N ASP A 65 -29.51 5.11 6.02
CA ASP A 65 -30.77 4.35 6.13
C ASP A 65 -30.96 3.31 5.00
N SER A 66 -30.02 3.25 4.06
CA SER A 66 -30.06 2.28 2.96
C SER A 66 -28.87 1.34 3.03
N PRO A 67 -29.03 0.02 3.00
CA PRO A 67 -27.91 -0.90 2.84
C PRO A 67 -27.26 -0.62 1.48
N TYR A 68 -26.15 0.13 1.50
CA TYR A 68 -25.47 0.58 0.29
C TYR A 68 -24.94 -0.63 -0.48
N ARG A 69 -25.69 -1.05 -1.46
CA ARG A 69 -25.19 -1.92 -2.53
C ARG A 69 -24.70 -1.02 -3.65
N TYR A 70 -23.39 -0.75 -3.68
CA TYR A 70 -22.78 -0.25 -4.90
C TYR A 70 -23.21 -1.16 -6.07
N PRO A 71 -23.57 -0.60 -7.23
CA PRO A 71 -23.85 -1.41 -8.40
C PRO A 71 -22.57 -2.18 -8.74
N ARG A 72 -22.55 -3.46 -8.34
CA ARG A 72 -21.43 -4.36 -8.63
C ARG A 72 -21.79 -5.16 -9.86
N LEU A 73 -20.96 -5.11 -10.88
CA LEU A 73 -21.03 -6.03 -11.99
C LEU A 73 -20.45 -7.37 -11.52
N ASP A 74 -21.31 -8.34 -11.31
CA ASP A 74 -20.86 -9.69 -10.97
C ASP A 74 -20.35 -10.40 -12.23
N LEU A 75 -19.04 -10.28 -12.46
CA LEU A 75 -18.36 -10.92 -13.58
C LEU A 75 -18.47 -12.46 -13.55
N PHE A 76 -18.70 -13.04 -12.39
CA PHE A 76 -18.86 -14.49 -12.26
C PHE A 76 -20.23 -15.02 -12.76
N ARG A 77 -21.19 -14.14 -13.06
CA ARG A 77 -22.43 -14.54 -13.74
C ARG A 77 -22.17 -15.04 -15.15
N VAL A 78 -21.12 -14.55 -15.81
CA VAL A 78 -20.72 -15.02 -17.13
C VAL A 78 -19.84 -16.26 -16.98
N ARG A 79 -20.34 -17.44 -17.34
CA ARG A 79 -19.65 -18.73 -17.17
C ARG A 79 -18.23 -18.74 -17.74
N PHE A 80 -18.04 -18.13 -18.91
CA PHE A 80 -16.73 -18.02 -19.55
C PHE A 80 -15.77 -17.18 -18.69
N LEU A 81 -16.18 -16.00 -18.25
CA LEU A 81 -15.36 -15.14 -17.38
C LEU A 81 -15.02 -15.82 -16.06
N LYS A 82 -15.99 -16.47 -15.44
CA LYS A 82 -15.74 -17.26 -14.23
C LYS A 82 -14.67 -18.32 -14.48
N LYS A 83 -14.81 -19.11 -15.55
CA LYS A 83 -13.84 -20.17 -15.89
C LYS A 83 -12.44 -19.63 -16.15
N VAL A 84 -12.32 -18.50 -16.83
CA VAL A 84 -11.03 -17.84 -17.10
C VAL A 84 -10.43 -17.27 -15.82
N LEU A 85 -11.21 -16.47 -15.07
CA LEU A 85 -10.72 -15.76 -13.88
C LEU A 85 -10.37 -16.72 -12.72
N THR A 86 -10.99 -17.90 -12.66
CA THR A 86 -10.70 -18.91 -11.65
C THR A 86 -9.77 -20.03 -12.17
N SER A 87 -9.25 -19.90 -13.40
CA SER A 87 -8.36 -20.92 -13.95
C SER A 87 -7.02 -20.94 -13.20
N ARG A 88 -6.52 -22.15 -12.93
CA ARG A 88 -5.21 -22.33 -12.26
C ARG A 88 -4.06 -21.71 -13.05
N SER A 89 -4.15 -21.74 -14.37
CA SER A 89 -3.14 -21.12 -15.23
C SER A 89 -3.10 -19.62 -15.11
N LEU A 90 -4.26 -18.94 -15.09
CA LEU A 90 -4.31 -17.47 -14.93
C LEU A 90 -3.87 -17.07 -13.52
N THR A 91 -4.43 -17.72 -12.49
CA THR A 91 -4.07 -17.37 -11.11
C THR A 91 -2.60 -17.68 -10.82
N GLY A 92 -2.07 -18.80 -11.31
CA GLY A 92 -0.65 -19.12 -11.20
C GLY A 92 0.24 -18.16 -11.97
N GLY A 93 -0.17 -17.77 -13.19
CA GLY A 93 0.53 -16.78 -13.99
C GLY A 93 0.57 -15.40 -13.33
N LEU A 94 -0.55 -14.94 -12.75
CA LEU A 94 -0.61 -13.67 -12.01
C LEU A 94 0.27 -13.69 -10.76
N ARG A 95 0.28 -14.79 -10.02
CA ARG A 95 1.16 -14.98 -8.86
C ARG A 95 2.64 -14.93 -9.27
N LEU A 96 3.01 -15.67 -10.32
CA LEU A 96 4.38 -15.66 -10.84
C LEU A 96 4.79 -14.26 -11.32
N LEU A 97 3.91 -13.60 -12.08
CA LEU A 97 4.16 -12.24 -12.57
C LEU A 97 4.38 -11.25 -11.41
N SER A 98 3.57 -11.34 -10.36
CA SER A 98 3.68 -10.43 -9.22
C SER A 98 5.02 -10.61 -8.49
N VAL A 99 5.45 -11.86 -8.25
CA VAL A 99 6.77 -12.14 -7.65
C VAL A 99 7.90 -11.71 -8.58
N ALA A 100 7.79 -11.97 -9.89
CA ALA A 100 8.79 -11.54 -10.87
C ALA A 100 8.94 -10.02 -10.91
N LEU A 101 7.83 -9.27 -10.95
CA LEU A 101 7.85 -7.80 -10.91
C LEU A 101 8.46 -7.29 -9.60
N PHE A 102 8.12 -7.90 -8.47
CA PHE A 102 8.71 -7.56 -7.18
C PHE A 102 10.22 -7.78 -7.17
N LEU A 103 10.70 -8.91 -7.69
CA LEU A 103 12.14 -9.19 -7.82
C LEU A 103 12.82 -8.21 -8.77
N VAL A 104 12.18 -7.84 -9.87
CA VAL A 104 12.72 -6.80 -10.78
C VAL A 104 12.85 -5.46 -10.06
N VAL A 105 11.89 -5.05 -9.23
CA VAL A 105 11.99 -3.84 -8.39
C VAL A 105 13.19 -3.93 -7.45
N MET A 106 13.38 -5.09 -6.79
CA MET A 106 14.51 -5.30 -5.88
C MET A 106 15.86 -5.19 -6.61
N VAL A 107 16.00 -5.94 -7.70
CA VAL A 107 17.24 -5.98 -8.48
C VAL A 107 17.53 -4.61 -9.10
N ALA A 108 16.55 -4.00 -9.76
CA ALA A 108 16.69 -2.66 -10.34
C ALA A 108 17.03 -1.61 -9.28
N GLY A 109 16.42 -1.69 -8.10
CA GLY A 109 16.70 -0.78 -6.99
C GLY A 109 18.11 -0.94 -6.41
N LEU A 110 18.58 -2.17 -6.21
CA LEU A 110 19.88 -2.44 -5.59
C LEU A 110 21.08 -2.27 -6.53
N VAL A 111 20.97 -2.78 -7.77
CA VAL A 111 22.08 -2.84 -8.74
C VAL A 111 21.88 -1.92 -9.94
N GLY A 112 20.68 -1.40 -10.17
CA GLY A 112 20.38 -0.53 -11.31
C GLY A 112 20.86 0.90 -11.13
N LEU A 113 20.61 1.72 -12.16
CA LEU A 113 20.94 3.14 -12.15
C LEU A 113 20.22 3.86 -10.99
N GLN A 114 20.98 4.58 -10.17
CA GLN A 114 20.43 5.28 -8.99
C GLN A 114 19.90 6.67 -9.36
N SER A 115 18.91 6.72 -10.26
CA SER A 115 18.26 7.94 -10.74
C SER A 115 16.76 7.74 -10.92
N GLY A 116 16.03 8.83 -11.19
CA GLY A 116 14.58 8.80 -11.45
C GLY A 116 14.16 8.00 -12.70
N TYR A 117 15.09 7.66 -13.58
CA TYR A 117 14.85 6.80 -14.75
C TYR A 117 14.89 5.30 -14.43
N ASN A 118 15.14 4.93 -13.16
CA ASN A 118 15.10 3.54 -12.74
C ASN A 118 13.66 3.01 -12.72
N PHE A 119 13.51 1.73 -12.99
CA PHE A 119 12.21 1.04 -12.97
C PHE A 119 11.54 1.07 -11.59
N ALA A 120 12.32 0.92 -10.50
CA ALA A 120 11.79 0.77 -9.16
C ALA A 120 10.93 1.96 -8.68
N PRO A 121 11.37 3.24 -8.75
CA PRO A 121 10.54 4.38 -8.38
C PRO A 121 9.25 4.47 -9.21
N THR A 122 9.35 4.34 -10.53
CA THR A 122 8.18 4.42 -11.41
C THR A 122 7.19 3.31 -11.12
N PHE A 123 7.67 2.07 -10.94
CA PHE A 123 6.80 0.95 -10.66
C PHE A 123 6.12 1.10 -9.29
N VAL A 124 6.87 1.40 -8.23
CA VAL A 124 6.32 1.47 -6.87
C VAL A 124 5.35 2.64 -6.71
N TRP A 125 5.74 3.85 -7.12
CA TRP A 125 4.93 5.04 -6.87
C TRP A 125 3.79 5.23 -7.87
N VAL A 126 4.03 4.94 -9.15
CA VAL A 126 3.01 5.17 -10.19
C VAL A 126 2.17 3.92 -10.42
N THR A 127 2.82 2.80 -10.74
CA THR A 127 2.08 1.60 -11.17
C THR A 127 1.41 0.90 -10.00
N TRP A 128 2.16 0.65 -8.93
CA TRP A 128 1.63 -0.08 -7.78
C TRP A 128 0.80 0.83 -6.87
N TRP A 129 1.37 1.92 -6.37
CA TRP A 129 0.66 2.77 -5.41
C TRP A 129 -0.58 3.43 -6.01
N VAL A 130 -0.44 4.19 -7.09
CA VAL A 130 -1.56 4.90 -7.70
C VAL A 130 -2.37 3.97 -8.61
N GLY A 131 -1.73 3.29 -9.54
CA GLY A 131 -2.41 2.47 -10.54
C GLY A 131 -3.16 1.29 -9.95
N PHE A 132 -2.54 0.54 -9.02
CA PHE A 132 -3.19 -0.59 -8.37
C PHE A 132 -4.28 -0.16 -7.39
N SER A 133 -4.13 1.00 -6.73
CA SER A 133 -5.18 1.58 -5.89
C SER A 133 -6.41 1.94 -6.70
N LEU A 134 -6.24 2.59 -7.86
CA LEU A 134 -7.33 2.88 -8.79
C LEU A 134 -7.96 1.58 -9.33
N PHE A 135 -7.14 0.60 -9.71
CA PHE A 135 -7.63 -0.70 -10.13
C PHE A 135 -8.50 -1.36 -9.06
N THR A 136 -8.05 -1.34 -7.80
CA THR A 136 -8.81 -1.90 -6.67
C THR A 136 -10.14 -1.18 -6.45
N ALA A 137 -10.16 0.15 -6.64
CA ALA A 137 -11.38 0.93 -6.49
C ALA A 137 -12.43 0.64 -7.58
N PHE A 138 -12.01 0.44 -8.84
CA PHE A 138 -12.92 0.27 -9.97
C PHE A 138 -13.24 -1.18 -10.32
N VAL A 139 -12.28 -2.08 -10.17
CA VAL A 139 -12.40 -3.48 -10.61
C VAL A 139 -12.59 -4.43 -9.43
N GLY A 140 -11.79 -4.27 -8.38
CA GLY A 140 -11.88 -5.10 -7.20
C GLY A 140 -10.52 -5.43 -6.59
N ASN A 141 -10.55 -5.95 -5.37
CA ASN A 141 -9.34 -6.25 -4.60
C ASN A 141 -8.67 -7.54 -5.09
N LEU A 142 -7.65 -7.40 -5.92
CA LEU A 142 -6.77 -8.51 -6.34
C LEU A 142 -5.59 -8.74 -5.39
N TRP A 143 -5.37 -7.86 -4.42
CA TRP A 143 -4.19 -7.93 -3.55
C TRP A 143 -3.99 -9.29 -2.87
N PRO A 144 -5.02 -9.97 -2.33
CA PRO A 144 -4.84 -11.28 -1.73
C PRO A 144 -4.26 -12.33 -2.69
N LEU A 145 -4.52 -12.18 -4.00
CA LEU A 145 -4.02 -13.10 -5.04
C LEU A 145 -2.59 -12.76 -5.47
N VAL A 146 -2.28 -11.45 -5.60
CA VAL A 146 -1.03 -10.97 -6.21
C VAL A 146 -0.03 -10.40 -5.19
N ASN A 147 -0.31 -10.46 -3.90
CA ASN A 147 0.64 -10.04 -2.87
C ASN A 147 1.92 -10.91 -2.93
N PRO A 148 3.08 -10.36 -3.33
CA PRO A 148 4.28 -11.16 -3.56
C PRO A 148 4.78 -11.85 -2.29
N SER A 149 4.67 -11.21 -1.12
CA SER A 149 5.08 -11.81 0.16
C SER A 149 4.22 -13.03 0.50
N ARG A 150 2.89 -12.92 0.32
CA ARG A 150 1.97 -14.06 0.52
C ARG A 150 2.24 -15.19 -0.45
N VAL A 151 2.49 -14.87 -1.73
CA VAL A 151 2.79 -15.88 -2.75
C VAL A 151 4.08 -16.63 -2.44
N VAL A 152 5.13 -15.90 -2.05
CA VAL A 152 6.41 -16.51 -1.65
C VAL A 152 6.23 -17.39 -0.42
N PHE A 153 5.47 -16.93 0.57
CA PHE A 153 5.17 -17.70 1.77
C PHE A 153 4.42 -19.00 1.43
N ASP A 154 3.37 -18.93 0.60
CA ASP A 154 2.62 -20.12 0.13
C ASP A 154 3.52 -21.13 -0.57
N TRP A 155 4.45 -20.66 -1.40
CA TRP A 155 5.39 -21.53 -2.09
C TRP A 155 6.41 -22.18 -1.14
N ALA A 156 6.95 -21.40 -0.21
CA ALA A 156 7.87 -21.89 0.81
C ALA A 156 7.19 -22.94 1.72
N GLU A 157 5.98 -22.66 2.18
CA GLU A 157 5.20 -23.58 2.97
C GLU A 157 4.89 -24.88 2.21
N GLY A 158 4.47 -24.76 0.95
CA GLY A 158 4.22 -25.91 0.09
C GLY A 158 5.47 -26.79 -0.13
N LEU A 159 6.64 -26.16 -0.19
CA LEU A 159 7.93 -26.87 -0.28
C LEU A 159 8.26 -27.60 1.02
N VAL A 160 8.15 -26.92 2.16
CA VAL A 160 8.44 -27.48 3.49
C VAL A 160 7.54 -28.69 3.79
N ARG A 161 6.24 -28.59 3.47
CA ARG A 161 5.30 -29.72 3.60
C ARG A 161 5.67 -30.90 2.69
N ARG A 162 6.17 -30.66 1.47
CA ARG A 162 6.67 -31.72 0.56
C ARG A 162 7.93 -32.38 1.09
N LEU A 163 8.76 -31.67 1.85
CA LEU A 163 9.96 -32.21 2.50
C LEU A 163 9.66 -33.02 3.76
N GLY A 164 8.38 -33.17 4.14
CA GLY A 164 7.93 -34.01 5.25
C GLY A 164 7.60 -33.28 6.53
N TYR A 165 7.75 -31.97 6.60
CA TYR A 165 7.37 -31.17 7.76
C TYR A 165 5.88 -30.85 7.70
N ARG A 166 5.06 -31.62 8.43
CA ARG A 166 3.59 -31.57 8.36
C ARG A 166 3.02 -30.27 8.92
N ASP A 167 3.67 -29.69 9.92
CA ASP A 167 3.21 -28.47 10.60
C ASP A 167 3.42 -27.20 9.77
N GLY A 168 4.15 -27.29 8.64
CA GLY A 168 4.39 -26.16 7.74
C GLY A 168 5.35 -25.13 8.31
N LEU A 169 5.16 -23.85 7.96
CA LEU A 169 5.94 -22.71 8.42
C LEU A 169 5.21 -21.86 9.45
N GLU A 170 3.93 -22.10 9.68
CA GLU A 170 3.09 -21.33 10.59
C GLU A 170 3.23 -21.86 12.02
N PHE A 171 3.47 -20.95 12.98
CA PHE A 171 3.43 -21.26 14.41
C PHE A 171 2.01 -21.20 14.96
N ASP A 172 1.09 -20.57 14.21
CA ASP A 172 -0.34 -20.46 14.49
C ASP A 172 -0.67 -19.87 15.89
N GLU A 173 0.18 -18.94 16.33
CA GLU A 173 -0.02 -18.24 17.59
C GLU A 173 -1.20 -17.26 17.48
N PRO A 174 -2.09 -17.22 18.45
CA PRO A 174 -3.26 -16.35 18.39
C PRO A 174 -2.85 -14.87 18.31
N TYR A 175 -3.41 -14.15 17.35
CA TYR A 175 -3.16 -12.72 17.21
C TYR A 175 -3.71 -11.96 18.42
N PRO A 176 -2.92 -11.11 19.12
CA PRO A 176 -3.38 -10.39 20.30
C PRO A 176 -4.49 -9.40 19.94
N GLU A 177 -5.70 -9.61 20.46
CA GLU A 177 -6.87 -8.75 20.21
C GLU A 177 -6.60 -7.27 20.56
N ALA A 178 -5.75 -7.01 21.58
CA ALA A 178 -5.38 -5.66 21.98
C ALA A 178 -4.61 -4.88 20.92
N LEU A 179 -3.90 -5.55 20.01
CA LEU A 179 -3.22 -4.92 18.88
C LEU A 179 -4.19 -4.48 17.80
N GLY A 180 -5.27 -5.25 17.55
CA GLY A 180 -6.27 -4.93 16.53
C GLY A 180 -5.63 -4.53 15.19
N ILE A 181 -6.06 -3.40 14.64
CA ILE A 181 -5.54 -2.85 13.37
C ILE A 181 -4.31 -1.95 13.53
N TRP A 182 -3.84 -1.68 14.76
CA TRP A 182 -2.79 -0.69 15.00
C TRP A 182 -1.46 -0.97 14.29
N PRO A 183 -0.98 -2.21 14.15
CA PRO A 183 0.23 -2.49 13.36
C PRO A 183 0.09 -2.07 11.89
N ALA A 184 -1.06 -2.32 11.28
CA ALA A 184 -1.33 -1.90 9.91
C ALA A 184 -1.40 -0.37 9.79
N VAL A 185 -2.01 0.32 10.77
CA VAL A 185 -2.04 1.79 10.85
C VAL A 185 -0.62 2.34 10.98
N GLY A 186 0.20 1.75 11.86
CA GLY A 186 1.60 2.15 12.03
C GLY A 186 2.40 2.01 10.74
N LEU A 187 2.30 0.87 10.05
CA LEU A 187 2.96 0.64 8.77
C LEU A 187 2.49 1.61 7.68
N TYR A 188 1.19 1.88 7.64
CA TYR A 188 0.64 2.87 6.71
C TYR A 188 1.17 4.28 6.97
N LEU A 189 1.26 4.71 8.23
CA LEU A 189 1.83 6.01 8.59
C LEU A 189 3.31 6.11 8.21
N VAL A 190 4.10 5.05 8.43
CA VAL A 190 5.49 4.97 7.98
C VAL A 190 5.58 5.09 6.46
N PHE A 191 4.72 4.38 5.73
CA PHE A 191 4.67 4.44 4.27
C PHE A 191 4.35 5.85 3.77
N VAL A 192 3.32 6.50 4.32
CA VAL A 192 2.92 7.88 3.98
C VAL A 192 4.04 8.88 4.32
N TRP A 193 4.75 8.66 5.43
CA TRP A 193 5.90 9.49 5.80
C TRP A 193 7.06 9.33 4.80
N ILE A 194 7.36 8.08 4.37
CA ILE A 194 8.38 7.82 3.35
C ILE A 194 8.00 8.52 2.05
N GLU A 195 6.74 8.42 1.62
CA GLU A 195 6.27 9.02 0.38
C GLU A 195 6.35 10.55 0.40
N ASN A 196 5.88 11.19 1.47
CA ASN A 196 5.64 12.63 1.48
C ASN A 196 6.74 13.46 2.17
N VAL A 197 7.51 12.87 3.08
CA VAL A 197 8.46 13.60 3.93
C VAL A 197 9.90 13.20 3.68
N PHE A 198 10.15 11.91 3.44
CA PHE A 198 11.51 11.42 3.28
C PHE A 198 12.09 11.82 1.92
N SER A 199 13.11 12.67 1.93
CA SER A 199 13.76 13.21 0.72
C SER A 199 14.41 12.15 -0.18
N GLY A 200 14.66 10.96 0.35
CA GLY A 200 15.21 9.82 -0.38
C GLY A 200 14.16 8.85 -0.96
N SER A 201 12.88 9.21 -0.94
CA SER A 201 11.78 8.33 -1.38
C SER A 201 11.85 7.92 -2.85
N TYR A 202 12.48 8.73 -3.69
CA TYR A 202 12.69 8.45 -5.12
C TYR A 202 13.99 7.69 -5.42
N VAL A 203 14.88 7.52 -4.43
CA VAL A 203 16.17 6.82 -4.61
C VAL A 203 15.90 5.32 -4.72
N PRO A 204 16.25 4.67 -5.85
CA PRO A 204 15.93 3.27 -6.12
C PRO A 204 16.39 2.30 -5.03
N ARG A 205 17.59 2.51 -4.49
CA ARG A 205 18.14 1.68 -3.42
C ARG A 205 17.32 1.77 -2.13
N ASN A 206 16.84 2.95 -1.77
CA ASN A 206 15.99 3.13 -0.59
C ASN A 206 14.64 2.40 -0.76
N ILE A 207 14.03 2.49 -1.94
CA ILE A 207 12.80 1.77 -2.26
C ILE A 207 13.00 0.26 -2.10
N ALA A 208 14.12 -0.27 -2.62
CA ALA A 208 14.44 -1.69 -2.46
C ALA A 208 14.60 -2.08 -0.98
N PHE A 209 15.33 -1.29 -0.18
CA PHE A 209 15.49 -1.57 1.25
C PHE A 209 14.17 -1.51 2.02
N PHE A 210 13.32 -0.50 1.79
CA PHE A 210 12.02 -0.42 2.44
C PHE A 210 11.10 -1.58 2.04
N SER A 211 11.15 -1.98 0.78
CA SER A 211 10.37 -3.11 0.30
C SER A 211 10.85 -4.44 0.88
N ILE A 212 12.17 -4.63 1.03
CA ILE A 212 12.75 -5.80 1.70
C ILE A 212 12.34 -5.81 3.18
N ALA A 213 12.51 -4.69 3.89
CA ALA A 213 12.14 -4.58 5.30
C ALA A 213 10.65 -4.87 5.53
N TYR A 214 9.77 -4.30 4.71
CA TYR A 214 8.35 -4.59 4.74
C TYR A 214 8.05 -6.08 4.49
N SER A 215 8.71 -6.68 3.49
CA SER A 215 8.52 -8.10 3.16
C SER A 215 8.98 -9.02 4.29
N LEU A 216 10.12 -8.73 4.91
CA LEU A 216 10.59 -9.50 6.06
C LEU A 216 9.62 -9.42 7.25
N LEU A 217 9.12 -8.21 7.53
CA LEU A 217 8.14 -8.00 8.60
C LEU A 217 6.83 -8.75 8.32
N THR A 218 6.32 -8.69 7.09
CA THR A 218 5.07 -9.39 6.71
C THR A 218 5.25 -10.91 6.68
N LEU A 219 6.39 -11.40 6.20
CA LEU A 219 6.71 -12.83 6.24
C LEU A 219 6.82 -13.35 7.67
N TYR A 220 7.46 -12.57 8.55
CA TYR A 220 7.54 -12.91 9.98
C TYR A 220 6.14 -12.94 10.61
N GLY A 221 5.31 -11.92 10.33
CA GLY A 221 3.92 -11.89 10.82
C GLY A 221 3.10 -13.08 10.37
N MET A 222 3.22 -13.46 9.08
CA MET A 222 2.54 -14.63 8.54
C MET A 222 3.04 -15.95 9.14
N ALA A 223 4.34 -16.06 9.42
CA ALA A 223 4.88 -17.24 10.08
C ALA A 223 4.42 -17.36 11.53
N TYR A 224 4.33 -16.25 12.24
CA TYR A 224 4.03 -16.24 13.66
C TYR A 224 2.52 -16.34 13.96
N PHE A 225 1.70 -15.54 13.27
CA PHE A 225 0.25 -15.44 13.52
C PHE A 225 -0.63 -16.18 12.48
N GLY A 226 -0.04 -16.73 11.44
CA GLY A 226 -0.77 -17.30 10.32
C GLY A 226 -1.11 -16.28 9.22
N LYS A 227 -1.54 -16.79 8.07
CA LYS A 227 -1.83 -16.01 6.84
C LYS A 227 -3.17 -15.29 6.86
N GLU A 228 -4.08 -15.67 7.71
CA GLU A 228 -5.47 -15.21 7.74
C GLU A 228 -5.71 -14.08 8.75
N THR A 229 -4.69 -13.71 9.52
CA THR A 229 -4.74 -12.66 10.56
C THR A 229 -4.42 -11.26 10.04
#